data_432f13d085f6c2994845e7e1e78807b4
#
_entry.id   432f13d085f6c2994845e7e1e78807b4
#
_cell.length_a   1.000
_cell.length_b   1.000
_cell.length_c   1.000
_cell.angle_alpha   90.00
_cell.angle_beta   90.00
_cell.angle_gamma   90.00
#
_symmetry.space_group_name_H-M   'P 1'
#
loop_
_entity.id
_entity.type
_entity.pdbx_description
1 polymer ?
#
loop_
_entity_poly.entity_id
_entity_poly.type
_entity_poly.pdbx_seq_one_letter_code
_entity_poly.pdbx_strand_id
1 'polypeptide(L)'
;MVKIPIMNKSIARNTICLWYNKDALDAARFYAATFPDSKVTAVHNAPGDYPSGKAGDVLTVEFTVLGVPCMGLNGGPEFKQSEAFSFQIATDTQEETDRYWNAIVGNGGEESACGWCKDRWGLSWQITPRTLTEAMAAGGEEAKRAFAAMMEMGKIDVAKIEAARRG
;
A
#
# COMPACT_ATOMS: atom_id res chain seq x y z
N MET A 1 -37.44 -21.50 16.24
CA MET A 1 -35.99 -21.16 16.45
C MET A 1 -35.33 -21.12 15.09
N VAL A 2 -35.18 -19.93 14.54
CA VAL A 2 -34.54 -19.75 13.22
C VAL A 2 -33.03 -19.87 13.43
N LYS A 3 -32.42 -20.91 12.87
CA LYS A 3 -30.94 -21.01 12.82
C LYS A 3 -30.42 -19.97 11.85
N ILE A 4 -29.81 -18.92 12.36
CA ILE A 4 -29.02 -17.99 11.56
C ILE A 4 -27.84 -18.80 11.02
N PRO A 5 -27.64 -18.91 9.69
CA PRO A 5 -26.48 -19.61 9.17
C PRO A 5 -25.23 -18.82 9.61
N ILE A 6 -24.33 -19.48 10.31
CA ILE A 6 -22.98 -18.98 10.54
C ILE A 6 -22.37 -18.87 9.15
N MET A 7 -22.30 -17.65 8.62
CA MET A 7 -21.54 -17.40 7.40
C MET A 7 -20.08 -17.75 7.72
N ASN A 8 -19.67 -18.91 7.24
CA ASN A 8 -18.29 -19.34 7.30
C ASN A 8 -17.50 -18.33 6.46
N LYS A 9 -16.93 -17.31 7.12
CA LYS A 9 -16.13 -16.30 6.47
C LYS A 9 -14.92 -17.06 5.89
N SER A 10 -14.93 -17.32 4.59
CA SER A 10 -13.84 -18.06 3.96
C SER A 10 -12.53 -17.32 4.23
N ILE A 11 -11.63 -17.98 4.92
CA ILE A 11 -10.28 -17.47 5.15
C ILE A 11 -9.63 -17.30 3.77
N ALA A 12 -9.02 -16.13 3.53
CA ALA A 12 -8.30 -15.89 2.29
C ALA A 12 -7.21 -16.96 2.10
N ARG A 13 -7.16 -17.55 0.92
CA ARG A 13 -6.17 -18.59 0.61
C ARG A 13 -4.77 -18.06 0.40
N ASN A 14 -4.66 -16.77 0.13
CA ASN A 14 -3.39 -16.06 -0.06
C ASN A 14 -3.47 -14.71 0.64
N THR A 15 -2.55 -14.45 1.53
CA THR A 15 -2.49 -13.22 2.34
C THR A 15 -1.07 -12.69 2.29
N ILE A 16 -0.93 -11.39 2.03
CA ILE A 16 0.37 -10.72 2.08
C ILE A 16 0.74 -10.49 3.53
N CYS A 17 1.86 -11.04 3.98
CA CYS A 17 2.39 -10.79 5.30
C CYS A 17 3.44 -9.66 5.25
N LEU A 18 3.22 -8.63 6.04
CA LEU A 18 4.12 -7.48 6.18
C LEU A 18 4.72 -7.49 7.59
N TRP A 19 6.03 -7.42 7.66
CA TRP A 19 6.78 -7.42 8.92
C TRP A 19 6.89 -6.01 9.50
N TYR A 20 6.59 -5.87 10.80
CA TYR A 20 6.71 -4.60 11.54
C TYR A 20 7.44 -4.81 12.88
N ASN A 21 8.01 -3.73 13.37
CA ASN A 21 8.53 -3.66 14.73
C ASN A 21 7.49 -2.97 15.64
N LYS A 22 6.50 -3.72 16.15
CA LYS A 22 5.41 -3.29 17.05
C LYS A 22 4.32 -2.39 16.44
N ASP A 23 4.47 -1.93 15.20
CA ASP A 23 3.61 -0.89 14.60
C ASP A 23 2.52 -1.44 13.67
N ALA A 24 2.33 -2.76 13.60
CA ALA A 24 1.40 -3.36 12.64
C ALA A 24 -0.03 -2.79 12.72
N LEU A 25 -0.54 -2.53 13.94
CA LEU A 25 -1.89 -1.99 14.12
C LEU A 25 -1.98 -0.53 13.68
N ASP A 26 -1.00 0.29 14.01
CA ASP A 26 -0.97 1.70 13.62
C ASP A 26 -0.85 1.83 12.09
N ALA A 27 -0.01 1.00 11.47
CA ALA A 27 0.12 0.93 10.01
C ALA A 27 -1.19 0.51 9.35
N ALA A 28 -1.81 -0.56 9.82
CA ALA A 28 -3.09 -1.06 9.29
C ALA A 28 -4.21 0.00 9.40
N ARG A 29 -4.29 0.69 10.53
CA ARG A 29 -5.25 1.80 10.72
C ARG A 29 -4.99 2.97 9.77
N PHE A 30 -3.73 3.30 9.54
CA PHE A 30 -3.36 4.34 8.59
C PHE A 30 -3.78 3.97 7.16
N TYR A 31 -3.55 2.74 6.73
CA TYR A 31 -3.96 2.28 5.39
C TYR A 31 -5.48 2.27 5.25
N ALA A 32 -6.19 1.82 6.28
CA ALA A 32 -7.65 1.82 6.30
C ALA A 32 -8.25 3.23 6.22
N ALA A 33 -7.60 4.22 6.83
CA ALA A 33 -8.03 5.61 6.77
C ALA A 33 -7.65 6.31 5.45
N THR A 34 -6.62 5.82 4.77
CA THR A 34 -6.07 6.45 3.56
C THR A 34 -6.76 5.97 2.28
N PHE A 35 -7.03 4.67 2.18
CA PHE A 35 -7.52 4.05 0.96
C PHE A 35 -8.98 3.56 1.10
N PRO A 36 -9.80 3.65 0.03
CA PRO A 36 -11.11 3.02 0.02
C PRO A 36 -10.99 1.50 0.06
N ASP A 37 -12.08 0.80 0.41
CA ASP A 37 -12.12 -0.66 0.50
C ASP A 37 -10.94 -1.26 1.29
N SER A 38 -10.59 -0.58 2.38
CA SER A 38 -9.47 -0.90 3.24
C SER A 38 -9.90 -0.80 4.69
N LYS A 39 -9.68 -1.86 5.45
CA LYS A 39 -10.11 -1.94 6.85
C LYS A 39 -9.28 -2.92 7.66
N VAL A 40 -9.21 -2.67 8.97
CA VAL A 40 -8.71 -3.65 9.93
C VAL A 40 -9.83 -4.66 10.19
N THR A 41 -9.55 -5.95 10.01
CA THR A 41 -10.55 -7.03 10.13
C THR A 41 -10.39 -7.86 11.39
N ALA A 42 -9.19 -7.99 11.94
CA ALA A 42 -8.94 -8.69 13.20
C ALA A 42 -7.60 -8.26 13.81
N VAL A 43 -7.53 -8.35 15.14
CA VAL A 43 -6.31 -8.13 15.92
C VAL A 43 -6.12 -9.35 16.83
N HIS A 44 -4.95 -9.97 16.75
CA HIS A 44 -4.63 -11.15 17.55
C HIS A 44 -3.46 -10.86 18.47
N ASN A 45 -3.67 -11.12 19.74
CA ASN A 45 -2.64 -10.97 20.76
C ASN A 45 -1.80 -12.24 20.89
N ALA A 46 -0.55 -12.09 21.24
CA ALA A 46 0.36 -13.21 21.43
C ALA A 46 -0.15 -14.14 22.54
N PRO A 47 -0.27 -15.46 22.28
CA PRO A 47 -0.71 -16.42 23.28
C PRO A 47 0.39 -16.79 24.28
N GLY A 48 1.62 -16.40 24.02
CA GLY A 48 2.78 -16.61 24.86
C GLY A 48 3.89 -15.63 24.52
N ASP A 49 4.97 -15.65 25.31
CA ASP A 49 6.18 -14.86 25.02
C ASP A 49 6.81 -15.29 23.71
N TYR A 50 7.37 -14.35 22.97
CA TYR A 50 8.06 -14.56 21.69
C TYR A 50 9.32 -13.68 21.62
N PRO A 51 10.24 -13.89 20.65
CA PRO A 51 11.55 -13.21 20.67
C PRO A 51 11.53 -11.70 20.85
N SER A 52 10.51 -11.02 20.35
CA SER A 52 10.41 -9.55 20.38
C SER A 52 9.25 -9.01 21.19
N GLY A 53 8.56 -9.85 21.98
CA GLY A 53 7.40 -9.41 22.77
C GLY A 53 6.95 -10.41 23.81
N LYS A 54 5.89 -10.06 24.49
CA LYS A 54 5.29 -10.81 25.59
C LYS A 54 3.89 -11.32 25.27
N ALA A 55 3.46 -12.32 26.00
CA ALA A 55 2.08 -12.75 26.01
C ALA A 55 1.14 -11.55 26.22
N GLY A 56 0.11 -11.44 25.39
CA GLY A 56 -0.85 -10.35 25.41
C GLY A 56 -0.51 -9.16 24.52
N ASP A 57 0.73 -9.02 24.06
CA ASP A 57 1.09 -8.01 23.06
C ASP A 57 0.36 -8.29 21.73
N VAL A 58 0.08 -7.24 20.96
CA VAL A 58 -0.44 -7.42 19.59
C VAL A 58 0.60 -8.13 18.74
N LEU A 59 0.28 -9.32 18.27
CA LEU A 59 1.20 -10.12 17.43
C LEU A 59 0.88 -9.96 15.94
N THR A 60 -0.37 -10.16 15.54
CA THR A 60 -0.79 -10.05 14.15
C THR A 60 -2.03 -9.19 14.02
N VAL A 61 -2.10 -8.47 12.90
CA VAL A 61 -3.24 -7.64 12.53
C VAL A 61 -3.69 -8.02 11.12
N GLU A 62 -4.91 -8.50 10.98
CA GLU A 62 -5.51 -8.77 9.67
C GLU A 62 -6.18 -7.51 9.14
N PHE A 63 -5.90 -7.16 7.90
CA PHE A 63 -6.47 -5.99 7.25
C PHE A 63 -6.55 -6.15 5.74
N THR A 64 -7.22 -5.22 5.08
CA THR A 64 -7.25 -5.16 3.62
C THR A 64 -6.68 -3.82 3.15
N VAL A 65 -6.04 -3.84 2.00
CA VAL A 65 -5.64 -2.65 1.24
C VAL A 65 -6.31 -2.73 -0.13
N LEU A 66 -7.25 -1.84 -0.40
CA LEU A 66 -8.06 -1.88 -1.63
C LEU A 66 -8.55 -3.30 -1.97
N GLY A 67 -9.10 -3.98 -0.98
CA GLY A 67 -9.62 -5.33 -1.08
C GLY A 67 -8.58 -6.46 -1.02
N VAL A 68 -7.28 -6.16 -1.06
CA VAL A 68 -6.22 -7.18 -0.98
C VAL A 68 -6.01 -7.59 0.48
N PRO A 69 -6.16 -8.89 0.82
CA PRO A 69 -5.95 -9.36 2.18
C PRO A 69 -4.49 -9.29 2.59
N CYS A 70 -4.25 -8.69 3.76
CA CYS A 70 -2.93 -8.50 4.35
C CYS A 70 -2.93 -8.93 5.81
N MET A 71 -1.75 -9.26 6.30
CA MET A 71 -1.48 -9.47 7.72
C MET A 71 -0.21 -8.70 8.10
N GLY A 72 -0.32 -7.83 9.09
CA GLY A 72 0.82 -7.21 9.73
C GLY A 72 1.31 -8.08 10.87
N LEU A 73 2.58 -8.46 10.84
CA LEU A 73 3.22 -9.25 11.89
C LEU A 73 4.17 -8.35 12.68
N ASN A 74 3.96 -8.24 13.98
CA ASN A 74 4.88 -7.58 14.89
C ASN A 74 6.03 -8.52 15.27
N GLY A 75 6.93 -8.76 14.33
CA GLY A 75 8.04 -9.69 14.48
C GLY A 75 9.29 -9.11 15.15
N GLY A 76 9.36 -7.78 15.30
CA GLY A 76 10.50 -7.09 15.92
C GLY A 76 11.39 -6.33 14.93
N PRO A 77 12.53 -5.81 15.40
CA PRO A 77 13.37 -4.90 14.63
C PRO A 77 14.32 -5.56 13.62
N GLU A 78 14.33 -6.88 13.54
CA GLU A 78 15.35 -7.64 12.81
C GLU A 78 15.25 -7.43 11.29
N PHE A 79 14.03 -7.42 10.74
CA PHE A 79 13.80 -7.23 9.29
C PHE A 79 13.15 -5.89 9.02
N LYS A 80 13.63 -5.21 7.97
CA LYS A 80 13.12 -3.92 7.53
C LYS A 80 12.49 -4.05 6.15
N GLN A 81 11.50 -3.18 5.87
CA GLN A 81 10.93 -3.04 4.55
C GLN A 81 11.99 -2.53 3.56
N SER A 82 11.82 -2.90 2.31
CA SER A 82 12.68 -2.42 1.21
C SER A 82 11.85 -2.21 -0.05
N GLU A 83 12.46 -1.61 -1.07
CA GLU A 83 11.85 -1.39 -2.38
C GLU A 83 11.60 -2.68 -3.18
N ALA A 84 12.06 -3.83 -2.67
CA ALA A 84 11.82 -5.13 -3.30
C ALA A 84 10.33 -5.53 -3.29
N PHE A 85 9.54 -4.91 -2.42
CA PHE A 85 8.08 -5.01 -2.40
C PHE A 85 7.45 -3.61 -2.42
N SER A 86 6.35 -3.46 -3.14
CA SER A 86 5.52 -2.26 -3.11
C SER A 86 4.08 -2.59 -3.44
N PHE A 87 3.15 -1.80 -2.90
CA PHE A 87 1.81 -1.73 -3.45
C PHE A 87 1.78 -0.70 -4.58
N GLN A 88 1.25 -1.09 -5.75
CA GLN A 88 0.94 -0.15 -6.81
C GLN A 88 -0.55 0.21 -6.74
N ILE A 89 -0.82 1.48 -6.51
CA ILE A 89 -2.18 2.01 -6.37
C ILE A 89 -2.52 2.81 -7.62
N ALA A 90 -3.50 2.34 -8.37
CA ALA A 90 -4.00 3.04 -9.54
C ALA A 90 -4.86 4.25 -9.10
N THR A 91 -4.69 5.37 -9.77
CA THR A 91 -5.49 6.58 -9.57
C THR A 91 -6.09 7.06 -10.89
N ASP A 92 -7.24 7.73 -10.83
CA ASP A 92 -7.95 8.20 -12.02
C ASP A 92 -7.75 9.71 -12.28
N THR A 93 -7.42 10.48 -11.23
CA THR A 93 -7.27 11.94 -11.34
C THR A 93 -6.02 12.43 -10.63
N GLN A 94 -5.57 13.64 -10.95
CA GLN A 94 -4.50 14.31 -10.22
C GLN A 94 -4.87 14.52 -8.75
N GLU A 95 -6.11 14.87 -8.47
CA GLU A 95 -6.60 15.10 -7.11
C GLU A 95 -6.49 13.83 -6.25
N GLU A 96 -6.88 12.68 -6.79
CA GLU A 96 -6.73 11.38 -6.10
C GLU A 96 -5.26 11.01 -5.91
N THR A 97 -4.43 11.22 -6.93
CA THR A 97 -2.97 11.02 -6.86
C THR A 97 -2.37 11.87 -5.74
N ASP A 98 -2.71 13.15 -5.70
CA ASP A 98 -2.22 14.09 -4.67
C ASP A 98 -2.67 13.66 -3.28
N ARG A 99 -3.92 13.24 -3.13
CA ARG A 99 -4.48 12.83 -1.84
C ARG A 99 -3.70 11.65 -1.23
N TYR A 100 -3.46 10.60 -1.99
CA TYR A 100 -2.72 9.44 -1.50
C TYR A 100 -1.25 9.73 -1.27
N TRP A 101 -0.62 10.41 -2.21
CA TRP A 101 0.77 10.82 -2.08
C TRP A 101 1.01 11.68 -0.83
N ASN A 102 0.20 12.73 -0.68
CA ASN A 102 0.34 13.66 0.44
C ASN A 102 0.02 12.99 1.78
N ALA A 103 -0.94 12.06 1.83
CA ALA A 103 -1.24 11.30 3.04
C ALA A 103 -0.05 10.45 3.48
N ILE A 104 0.59 9.74 2.56
CA ILE A 104 1.73 8.86 2.85
C ILE A 104 2.96 9.67 3.25
N VAL A 105 3.35 10.62 2.42
CA VAL A 105 4.55 11.46 2.64
C VAL A 105 4.35 12.35 3.86
N GLY A 106 3.18 12.96 4.02
CA GLY A 106 2.85 13.85 5.14
C GLY A 106 2.74 13.15 6.49
N ASN A 107 2.63 11.83 6.52
CA ASN A 107 2.58 11.03 7.76
C ASN A 107 3.95 10.46 8.14
N GLY A 108 5.02 11.19 7.94
CA GLY A 108 6.38 10.75 8.24
C GLY A 108 6.99 9.85 7.17
N GLY A 109 6.42 9.87 5.98
CA GLY A 109 6.95 9.15 4.83
C GLY A 109 8.00 9.95 4.05
N GLU A 110 8.45 9.38 2.96
CA GLU A 110 9.50 9.94 2.10
C GLU A 110 9.09 9.89 0.63
N GLU A 111 9.39 10.96 -0.09
CA GLU A 111 9.26 10.98 -1.55
C GLU A 111 10.38 10.20 -2.22
N SER A 112 10.07 9.56 -3.33
CA SER A 112 11.05 8.95 -4.23
C SER A 112 10.70 9.31 -5.68
N ALA A 113 11.37 8.71 -6.64
CA ALA A 113 11.21 9.01 -8.06
C ALA A 113 10.08 8.19 -8.70
N CYS A 114 9.59 8.67 -9.84
CA CYS A 114 8.72 7.91 -10.76
C CYS A 114 7.41 7.42 -10.13
N GLY A 115 6.81 8.21 -9.25
CA GLY A 115 5.58 7.85 -8.57
C GLY A 115 5.76 6.97 -7.33
N TRP A 116 7.00 6.68 -6.94
CA TRP A 116 7.31 5.92 -5.74
C TRP A 116 7.40 6.81 -4.52
N CYS A 117 6.91 6.32 -3.39
CA CYS A 117 7.13 6.91 -2.08
C CYS A 117 7.17 5.82 -1.02
N LYS A 118 7.61 6.17 0.18
CA LYS A 118 7.62 5.27 1.35
C LYS A 118 6.73 5.84 2.43
N ASP A 119 6.07 4.96 3.16
CA ASP A 119 5.42 5.36 4.40
C ASP A 119 6.42 5.45 5.57
N ARG A 120 5.95 5.90 6.74
CA ARG A 120 6.82 6.05 7.92
C ARG A 120 7.45 4.74 8.39
N TRP A 121 6.88 3.61 8.02
CA TRP A 121 7.37 2.27 8.37
C TRP A 121 8.32 1.68 7.33
N GLY A 122 8.60 2.46 6.26
CA GLY A 122 9.51 2.07 5.19
C GLY A 122 8.88 1.22 4.09
N LEU A 123 7.58 0.93 4.15
CA LEU A 123 6.88 0.23 3.09
C LEU A 123 6.75 1.12 1.86
N SER A 124 7.11 0.57 0.71
CA SER A 124 7.07 1.29 -0.56
C SER A 124 5.70 1.24 -1.22
N TRP A 125 5.32 2.36 -1.81
CA TRP A 125 4.08 2.58 -2.54
C TRP A 125 4.38 3.19 -3.90
N GLN A 126 3.66 2.74 -4.93
CA GLN A 126 3.63 3.37 -6.24
C GLN A 126 2.26 3.98 -6.43
N ILE A 127 2.19 5.31 -6.45
CA ILE A 127 0.93 6.01 -6.75
C ILE A 127 0.93 6.31 -8.25
N THR A 128 0.16 5.51 -8.98
CA THR A 128 0.30 5.39 -10.44
C THR A 128 -1.01 5.75 -11.13
N PRO A 129 -1.13 6.96 -11.69
CA PRO A 129 -2.29 7.31 -12.50
C PRO A 129 -2.47 6.36 -13.68
N ARG A 130 -3.72 5.98 -13.97
CA ARG A 130 -4.04 5.07 -15.08
C ARG A 130 -3.57 5.62 -16.43
N THR A 131 -3.56 6.95 -16.59
CA THR A 131 -3.03 7.56 -17.80
C THR A 131 -1.57 7.16 -18.09
N LEU A 132 -0.75 6.99 -17.05
CA LEU A 132 0.61 6.49 -17.19
C LEU A 132 0.62 5.00 -17.56
N THR A 133 -0.15 4.18 -16.86
CA THR A 133 -0.23 2.74 -17.14
C THR A 133 -0.73 2.47 -18.55
N GLU A 134 -1.74 3.21 -19.00
CA GLU A 134 -2.28 3.13 -20.36
C GLU A 134 -1.24 3.55 -21.41
N ALA A 135 -0.49 4.63 -21.14
CA ALA A 135 0.58 5.08 -22.03
C ALA A 135 1.65 3.99 -22.20
N MET A 136 2.04 3.35 -21.10
CA MET A 136 3.01 2.25 -21.14
C MET A 136 2.47 1.06 -21.92
N ALA A 137 1.20 0.72 -21.74
CA ALA A 137 0.53 -0.38 -22.43
C ALA A 137 0.36 -0.12 -23.94
N ALA A 138 0.25 1.14 -24.37
CA ALA A 138 0.16 1.51 -25.77
C ALA A 138 1.45 1.17 -26.57
N GLY A 139 2.59 1.13 -25.89
CA GLY A 139 3.88 0.83 -26.53
C GLY A 139 4.35 1.93 -27.50
N GLY A 140 5.37 1.62 -28.29
CA GLY A 140 5.89 2.51 -29.32
C GLY A 140 6.38 3.88 -28.80
N GLU A 141 6.23 4.90 -29.64
CA GLU A 141 6.68 6.25 -29.30
C GLU A 141 5.87 6.90 -28.18
N GLU A 142 4.58 6.58 -28.05
CA GLU A 142 3.73 7.07 -26.95
C GLU A 142 4.30 6.61 -25.59
N ALA A 143 4.56 5.31 -25.44
CA ALA A 143 5.13 4.76 -24.20
C ALA A 143 6.50 5.34 -23.92
N LYS A 144 7.33 5.49 -24.95
CA LYS A 144 8.68 6.05 -24.84
C LYS A 144 8.67 7.49 -24.32
N ARG A 145 7.79 8.33 -24.85
CA ARG A 145 7.64 9.72 -24.39
C ARG A 145 7.11 9.80 -22.96
N ALA A 146 6.08 9.01 -22.65
CA ALA A 146 5.50 8.97 -21.31
C ALA A 146 6.52 8.46 -20.27
N PHE A 147 7.29 7.44 -20.61
CA PHE A 147 8.37 6.92 -19.77
C PHE A 147 9.44 7.98 -19.50
N ALA A 148 9.89 8.67 -20.53
CA ALA A 148 10.88 9.75 -20.39
C ALA A 148 10.35 10.87 -19.47
N ALA A 149 9.09 11.26 -19.63
CA ALA A 149 8.46 12.27 -18.77
C ALA A 149 8.37 11.78 -17.30
N MET A 150 7.97 10.54 -17.08
CA MET A 150 7.89 9.92 -15.75
C MET A 150 9.24 9.92 -15.03
N MET A 151 10.33 9.65 -15.75
CA MET A 151 11.68 9.57 -15.17
C MET A 151 12.16 10.88 -14.55
N GLU A 152 11.58 12.00 -14.95
CA GLU A 152 11.89 13.34 -14.39
C GLU A 152 10.97 13.73 -13.22
N MET A 153 10.07 12.84 -12.77
CA MET A 153 9.07 13.14 -11.76
C MET A 153 9.39 12.45 -10.43
N GLY A 154 8.95 13.09 -9.34
CA GLY A 154 8.66 12.42 -8.08
C GLY A 154 7.20 11.96 -8.10
N LYS A 155 6.29 12.75 -7.51
CA LYS A 155 4.85 12.55 -7.71
C LYS A 155 4.49 12.71 -9.19
N ILE A 156 3.66 11.81 -9.71
CA ILE A 156 3.25 11.86 -11.11
C ILE A 156 2.33 13.05 -11.37
N ASP A 157 2.68 13.82 -12.38
CA ASP A 157 1.88 14.91 -12.94
C ASP A 157 1.08 14.38 -14.14
N VAL A 158 -0.21 14.20 -13.94
CA VAL A 158 -1.11 13.64 -14.94
C VAL A 158 -1.11 14.46 -16.23
N ALA A 159 -1.16 15.79 -16.12
CA ALA A 159 -1.18 16.69 -17.29
C ALA A 159 0.11 16.56 -18.12
N LYS A 160 1.26 16.42 -17.49
CA LYS A 160 2.53 16.20 -18.17
C LYS A 160 2.60 14.84 -18.87
N ILE A 161 2.06 13.80 -18.23
CA ILE A 161 1.97 12.47 -18.88
C ILE A 161 1.05 12.55 -20.09
N GLU A 162 -0.13 13.16 -19.97
CA GLU A 162 -1.06 13.34 -21.10
C GLU A 162 -0.45 14.15 -22.25
N ALA A 163 0.29 15.21 -21.93
CA ALA A 163 1.02 15.98 -22.94
C ALA A 163 2.09 15.14 -23.65
N ALA A 164 2.85 14.34 -22.90
CA ALA A 164 3.87 13.45 -23.47
C ALA A 164 3.25 12.36 -24.36
N ARG A 165 2.05 11.87 -24.04
CA ARG A 165 1.30 10.91 -24.86
C ARG A 165 0.94 11.46 -26.23
N ARG A 166 0.53 12.73 -26.28
CA ARG A 166 0.13 13.39 -27.54
C ARG A 166 1.29 13.70 -28.47
N GLY A 167 2.46 13.95 -27.97
CA GLY A 167 3.66 14.32 -28.73
C GLY A 167 3.86 15.79 -28.90
#